data_2186d398e4b50a196545917b7dc7933d
#
_entry.id   2186d398e4b50a196545917b7dc7933d
#
_cell.length_a   1.000
_cell.length_b   1.000
_cell.length_c   1.000
_cell.angle_alpha   90.00
_cell.angle_beta   90.00
_cell.angle_gamma   90.00
#
_symmetry.space_group_name_H-M   'P 1'
#
loop_
_entity.id
_entity.type
_entity.pdbx_description
1 polymer ?
#
loop_
_entity_poly.entity_id
_entity_poly.type
_entity_poly.pdbx_seq_one_letter_code
_entity_poly.pdbx_strand_id
1 'polypeptide(L)'
;MLTVTSTTDRILDAAYEELLHFGVKGVSVEDIAKRVGVARITIYRRFANKDALLAAVALREGRRLLARVDAAIDTQSSVEDQLVEAFAAAFQALRDHPIVKRTLSSEPHLVTAMLSSQAAAIIALPRDYLAAHIARVRPDIDAQPVAELIVRLTASFVLLPDSAIKLKTAEDLRVFARGYLVPMVTR
;
A
#
# COMPACT_ATOMS: atom_id res chain seq x y z
N MET A 1 -24.87 14.96 7.04
CA MET A 1 -25.43 13.62 6.77
C MET A 1 -24.46 12.61 7.39
N LEU A 2 -24.80 12.03 8.56
CA LEU A 2 -23.96 11.05 9.25
C LEU A 2 -24.00 9.76 8.43
N THR A 3 -22.91 9.46 7.75
CA THR A 3 -22.73 8.15 7.09
C THR A 3 -22.70 7.07 8.18
N VAL A 4 -23.75 6.25 8.22
CA VAL A 4 -23.81 5.09 9.12
C VAL A 4 -22.69 4.14 8.71
N THR A 5 -21.64 4.10 9.51
CA THR A 5 -20.49 3.20 9.30
C THR A 5 -20.99 1.75 9.33
N SER A 6 -20.77 0.99 8.28
CA SER A 6 -21.25 -0.40 8.21
C SER A 6 -20.60 -1.27 9.29
N THR A 7 -21.25 -2.37 9.67
CA THR A 7 -20.66 -3.35 10.60
C THR A 7 -19.33 -3.89 10.04
N THR A 8 -19.20 -4.03 8.72
CA THR A 8 -17.96 -4.44 8.08
C THR A 8 -16.85 -3.41 8.29
N ASP A 9 -17.14 -2.12 8.11
CA ASP A 9 -16.16 -1.06 8.34
C ASP A 9 -15.69 -1.03 9.80
N ARG A 10 -16.63 -1.16 10.76
CA ARG A 10 -16.29 -1.24 12.20
C ARG A 10 -15.39 -2.43 12.52
N ILE A 11 -15.62 -3.58 11.89
CA ILE A 11 -14.75 -4.76 12.06
C ILE A 11 -13.37 -4.49 11.47
N LEU A 12 -13.28 -3.89 10.29
CA LEU A 12 -12.01 -3.56 9.66
C LEU A 12 -11.24 -2.50 10.47
N ASP A 13 -11.92 -1.50 11.04
CA ASP A 13 -11.29 -0.50 11.91
C ASP A 13 -10.73 -1.15 13.18
N ALA A 14 -11.51 -2.00 13.85
CA ALA A 14 -11.04 -2.72 15.02
C ALA A 14 -9.87 -3.67 14.70
N ALA A 15 -9.90 -4.35 13.55
CA ALA A 15 -8.80 -5.20 13.09
C ALA A 15 -7.53 -4.40 12.77
N TYR A 16 -7.67 -3.20 12.21
CA TYR A 16 -6.56 -2.29 11.97
C TYR A 16 -5.90 -1.85 13.29
N GLU A 17 -6.69 -1.47 14.28
CA GLU A 17 -6.18 -1.12 15.63
C GLU A 17 -5.48 -2.30 16.31
N GLU A 18 -6.02 -3.52 16.21
CA GLU A 18 -5.36 -4.73 16.71
C GLU A 18 -4.00 -4.96 16.03
N LEU A 19 -3.94 -4.79 14.70
CA LEU A 19 -2.67 -4.85 13.95
C LEU A 19 -1.65 -3.82 14.43
N LEU A 20 -2.09 -2.59 14.70
CA LEU A 20 -1.22 -1.53 15.20
C LEU A 20 -0.66 -1.85 16.59
N HIS A 21 -1.46 -2.44 17.47
CA HIS A 21 -1.05 -2.69 18.85
C HIS A 21 -0.28 -3.99 19.03
N PHE A 22 -0.72 -5.07 18.36
CA PHE A 22 -0.25 -6.42 18.64
C PHE A 22 0.51 -7.08 17.48
N GLY A 23 0.58 -6.43 16.31
CA GLY A 23 1.19 -7.00 15.10
C GLY A 23 0.38 -8.14 14.51
N VAL A 24 0.84 -8.68 13.39
CA VAL A 24 0.11 -9.72 12.62
C VAL A 24 -0.15 -10.98 13.44
N LYS A 25 0.85 -11.44 14.23
CA LYS A 25 0.74 -12.64 15.06
C LYS A 25 -0.21 -12.45 16.23
N GLY A 26 -0.20 -11.25 16.84
CA GLY A 26 -0.97 -10.95 18.05
C GLY A 26 -2.43 -10.61 17.81
N VAL A 27 -2.89 -10.42 16.57
CA VAL A 27 -4.30 -10.12 16.27
C VAL A 27 -5.21 -11.23 16.74
N SER A 28 -6.22 -10.87 17.56
CA SER A 28 -7.25 -11.75 18.08
C SER A 28 -8.62 -11.41 17.51
N VAL A 29 -9.25 -12.37 16.80
CA VAL A 29 -10.63 -12.19 16.27
C VAL A 29 -11.64 -12.06 17.41
N GLU A 30 -11.36 -12.65 18.57
CA GLU A 30 -12.20 -12.52 19.75
C GLU A 30 -12.20 -11.10 20.30
N ASP A 31 -11.02 -10.47 20.39
CA ASP A 31 -10.90 -9.11 20.91
C ASP A 31 -11.47 -8.08 19.91
N ILE A 32 -11.32 -8.32 18.61
CA ILE A 32 -12.01 -7.55 17.57
C ILE A 32 -13.55 -7.65 17.76
N ALA A 33 -14.07 -8.85 17.96
CA ALA A 33 -15.51 -9.07 18.15
C ALA A 33 -16.04 -8.34 19.40
N LYS A 34 -15.31 -8.44 20.52
CA LYS A 34 -15.61 -7.70 21.76
C LYS A 34 -15.61 -6.19 21.55
N ARG A 35 -14.57 -5.66 20.89
CA ARG A 35 -14.43 -4.22 20.63
C ARG A 35 -15.56 -3.67 19.74
N VAL A 36 -15.99 -4.42 18.75
CA VAL A 36 -17.09 -4.04 17.85
C VAL A 36 -18.47 -4.25 18.48
N GLY A 37 -18.56 -5.09 19.51
CA GLY A 37 -19.83 -5.48 20.14
C GLY A 37 -20.63 -6.46 19.29
N VAL A 38 -19.97 -7.42 18.64
CA VAL A 38 -20.61 -8.47 17.82
C VAL A 38 -20.14 -9.86 18.25
N ALA A 39 -20.93 -10.88 17.95
CA ALA A 39 -20.49 -12.25 18.15
C ALA A 39 -19.39 -12.62 17.14
N ARG A 40 -18.40 -13.45 17.55
CA ARG A 40 -17.32 -13.95 16.70
C ARG A 40 -17.82 -14.56 15.38
N ILE A 41 -18.95 -15.28 15.42
CA ILE A 41 -19.59 -15.85 14.23
C ILE A 41 -19.99 -14.77 13.22
N THR A 42 -20.30 -13.55 13.65
CA THR A 42 -20.63 -12.42 12.78
C THR A 42 -19.43 -11.99 11.94
N ILE A 43 -18.22 -12.08 12.50
CA ILE A 43 -16.97 -11.82 11.76
C ILE A 43 -16.73 -12.93 10.73
N TYR A 44 -16.82 -14.20 11.14
CA TYR A 44 -16.59 -15.33 10.24
C TYR A 44 -17.62 -15.47 9.12
N ARG A 45 -18.82 -14.94 9.28
CA ARG A 45 -19.79 -14.83 8.17
C ARG A 45 -19.37 -13.86 7.07
N ARG A 46 -18.47 -12.92 7.36
CA ARG A 46 -17.97 -11.92 6.40
C ARG A 46 -16.57 -12.23 5.89
N PHE A 47 -15.76 -12.83 6.75
CA PHE A 47 -14.36 -13.16 6.46
C PHE A 47 -14.13 -14.62 6.82
N ALA A 48 -13.78 -15.43 5.82
CA ALA A 48 -13.67 -16.89 5.96
C ALA A 48 -12.75 -17.34 7.12
N ASN A 49 -11.70 -16.56 7.39
CA ASN A 49 -10.73 -16.78 8.45
C ASN A 49 -10.03 -15.47 8.83
N LYS A 50 -9.08 -15.54 9.79
CA LYS A 50 -8.26 -14.40 10.21
C LYS A 50 -7.48 -13.81 9.06
N ASP A 51 -6.87 -14.64 8.21
CA ASP A 51 -6.04 -14.16 7.10
C ASP A 51 -6.87 -13.39 6.06
N ALA A 52 -8.10 -13.85 5.78
CA ALA A 52 -9.04 -13.13 4.92
C ALA A 52 -9.45 -11.76 5.52
N LEU A 53 -9.61 -11.66 6.84
CA LEU A 53 -9.86 -10.40 7.52
C LEU A 53 -8.65 -9.46 7.38
N LEU A 54 -7.43 -9.95 7.63
CA LEU A 54 -6.21 -9.17 7.52
C LEU A 54 -5.94 -8.73 6.07
N ALA A 55 -6.21 -9.59 5.09
CA ALA A 55 -6.14 -9.25 3.68
C ALA A 55 -7.13 -8.12 3.31
N ALA A 56 -8.35 -8.15 3.87
CA ALA A 56 -9.34 -7.10 3.66
C ALA A 56 -8.89 -5.76 4.28
N VAL A 57 -8.24 -5.78 5.45
CA VAL A 57 -7.62 -4.58 6.05
C VAL A 57 -6.52 -4.05 5.12
N ALA A 58 -5.60 -4.90 4.67
CA ALA A 58 -4.50 -4.51 3.78
C ALA A 58 -5.02 -3.90 2.46
N LEU A 59 -6.06 -4.51 1.87
CA LEU A 59 -6.70 -3.99 0.65
C LEU A 59 -7.32 -2.61 0.87
N ARG A 60 -7.99 -2.40 2.00
CA ARG A 60 -8.57 -1.10 2.35
C ARG A 60 -7.49 -0.04 2.53
N GLU A 61 -6.41 -0.35 3.24
CA GLU A 61 -5.29 0.59 3.42
C GLU A 61 -4.56 0.86 2.11
N GLY A 62 -4.40 -0.14 1.24
CA GLY A 62 -3.89 0.04 -0.11
C GLY A 62 -4.74 1.01 -0.94
N ARG A 63 -6.07 0.88 -0.91
CA ARG A 63 -6.98 1.82 -1.59
C ARG A 63 -6.88 3.24 -1.02
N ARG A 64 -6.73 3.39 0.29
CA ARG A 64 -6.52 4.70 0.93
C ARG A 64 -5.20 5.34 0.49
N LEU A 65 -4.16 4.51 0.34
CA LEU A 65 -2.88 4.97 -0.19
C LEU A 65 -3.04 5.46 -1.64
N LEU A 66 -3.69 4.68 -2.51
CA LEU A 66 -3.91 5.06 -3.90
C LEU A 66 -4.74 6.35 -4.02
N ALA A 67 -5.75 6.56 -3.17
CA ALA A 67 -6.50 7.81 -3.14
C ALA A 67 -5.62 9.04 -2.79
N ARG A 68 -4.56 8.86 -1.98
CA ARG A 68 -3.57 9.93 -1.73
C ARG A 68 -2.70 10.19 -2.95
N VAL A 69 -2.37 9.14 -3.70
CA VAL A 69 -1.65 9.26 -4.98
C VAL A 69 -2.51 10.01 -5.99
N ASP A 70 -3.79 9.66 -6.14
CA ASP A 70 -4.74 10.37 -7.00
C ASP A 70 -4.76 11.87 -6.68
N ALA A 71 -4.91 12.22 -5.40
CA ALA A 71 -4.92 13.62 -4.97
C ALA A 71 -3.60 14.38 -5.28
N ALA A 72 -2.47 13.67 -5.31
CA ALA A 72 -1.18 14.28 -5.66
C ALA A 72 -1.04 14.51 -7.15
N ILE A 73 -1.52 13.59 -7.99
CA ILE A 73 -1.44 13.70 -9.45
C ILE A 73 -2.46 14.67 -10.03
N ASP A 74 -3.64 14.80 -9.42
CA ASP A 74 -4.73 15.69 -9.89
C ASP A 74 -4.32 17.16 -9.97
N THR A 75 -3.26 17.55 -9.24
CA THR A 75 -2.72 18.90 -9.25
C THR A 75 -1.68 19.14 -10.34
N GLN A 76 -1.28 18.11 -11.09
CA GLN A 76 -0.17 18.16 -12.04
C GLN A 76 -0.68 18.23 -13.48
N SER A 77 -0.05 19.08 -14.29
CA SER A 77 -0.44 19.31 -15.68
C SER A 77 0.34 18.45 -16.69
N SER A 78 1.54 17.97 -16.34
CA SER A 78 2.35 17.14 -17.23
C SER A 78 2.38 15.68 -16.76
N VAL A 79 2.50 14.76 -17.73
CA VAL A 79 2.66 13.32 -17.45
C VAL A 79 3.90 13.03 -16.59
N GLU A 80 4.99 13.76 -16.86
CA GLU A 80 6.22 13.63 -16.07
C GLU A 80 6.01 14.03 -14.62
N ASP A 81 5.38 15.18 -14.37
CA ASP A 81 5.11 15.66 -13.02
C ASP A 81 4.10 14.76 -12.31
N GLN A 82 3.09 14.24 -13.02
CA GLN A 82 2.17 13.24 -12.48
C GLN A 82 2.91 11.99 -12.00
N LEU A 83 3.84 11.45 -12.78
CA LEU A 83 4.63 10.28 -12.39
C LEU A 83 5.54 10.57 -11.21
N VAL A 84 6.18 11.74 -11.19
CA VAL A 84 7.07 12.20 -10.13
C VAL A 84 6.30 12.33 -8.80
N GLU A 85 5.16 13.02 -8.81
CA GLU A 85 4.36 13.22 -7.60
C GLU A 85 3.64 11.94 -7.16
N ALA A 86 3.20 11.09 -8.10
CA ALA A 86 2.67 9.76 -7.79
C ALA A 86 3.68 8.91 -7.02
N PHE A 87 4.93 8.84 -7.51
CA PHE A 87 6.00 8.10 -6.83
C PHE A 87 6.30 8.70 -5.46
N ALA A 88 6.47 10.02 -5.36
CA ALA A 88 6.79 10.68 -4.09
C ALA A 88 5.68 10.46 -3.05
N ALA A 89 4.41 10.62 -3.44
CA ALA A 89 3.25 10.40 -2.58
C ALA A 89 3.13 8.93 -2.14
N ALA A 90 3.27 7.98 -3.07
CA ALA A 90 3.21 6.56 -2.77
C ALA A 90 4.32 6.13 -1.82
N PHE A 91 5.56 6.56 -2.10
CA PHE A 91 6.72 6.24 -1.28
C PHE A 91 6.58 6.77 0.14
N GLN A 92 6.23 8.05 0.30
CA GLN A 92 6.03 8.67 1.61
C GLN A 92 4.89 8.00 2.38
N ALA A 93 3.73 7.79 1.71
CA ALA A 93 2.59 7.16 2.34
C ALA A 93 2.90 5.73 2.81
N LEU A 94 3.65 4.95 2.02
CA LEU A 94 4.04 3.59 2.38
C LEU A 94 5.08 3.59 3.50
N ARG A 95 6.15 4.40 3.38
CA ARG A 95 7.20 4.54 4.40
C ARG A 95 6.64 4.98 5.75
N ASP A 96 5.68 5.90 5.71
CA ASP A 96 5.11 6.49 6.92
C ASP A 96 3.90 5.72 7.47
N HIS A 97 3.46 4.67 6.77
CA HIS A 97 2.32 3.87 7.19
C HIS A 97 2.59 3.16 8.53
N PRO A 98 1.73 3.33 9.55
CA PRO A 98 2.00 2.82 10.88
C PRO A 98 2.21 1.30 10.96
N ILE A 99 1.43 0.52 10.22
CA ILE A 99 1.58 -0.95 10.16
C ILE A 99 2.92 -1.32 9.52
N VAL A 100 3.33 -0.63 8.42
CA VAL A 100 4.62 -0.87 7.76
C VAL A 100 5.76 -0.59 8.72
N LYS A 101 5.78 0.60 9.36
CA LYS A 101 6.79 0.96 10.36
C LYS A 101 6.88 -0.07 11.49
N ARG A 102 5.73 -0.47 12.03
CA ARG A 102 5.67 -1.48 13.09
C ARG A 102 6.26 -2.81 12.61
N THR A 103 5.82 -3.31 11.45
CA THR A 103 6.27 -4.61 10.92
C THR A 103 7.78 -4.61 10.68
N LEU A 104 8.31 -3.53 10.10
CA LEU A 104 9.77 -3.40 9.86
C LEU A 104 10.57 -3.36 11.17
N SER A 105 10.07 -2.71 12.21
CA SER A 105 10.80 -2.56 13.49
C SER A 105 10.65 -3.77 14.42
N SER A 106 9.48 -4.40 14.46
CA SER A 106 9.15 -5.41 15.49
C SER A 106 9.07 -6.84 14.96
N GLU A 107 8.80 -7.02 13.65
CA GLU A 107 8.58 -8.31 13.03
C GLU A 107 9.30 -8.44 11.66
N PRO A 108 10.60 -8.12 11.55
CA PRO A 108 11.30 -8.07 10.24
C PRO A 108 11.28 -9.41 9.49
N HIS A 109 11.21 -10.54 10.20
CA HIS A 109 11.07 -11.85 9.60
C HIS A 109 9.77 -12.05 8.83
N LEU A 110 8.70 -11.33 9.19
CA LEU A 110 7.43 -11.39 8.45
C LEU A 110 7.56 -10.71 7.08
N VAL A 111 8.40 -9.69 6.94
CA VAL A 111 8.67 -9.05 5.66
C VAL A 111 9.22 -10.08 4.66
N THR A 112 10.20 -10.87 5.09
CA THR A 112 10.77 -11.93 4.24
C THR A 112 9.73 -12.99 3.89
N ALA A 113 8.90 -13.42 4.85
CA ALA A 113 7.84 -14.40 4.61
C ALA A 113 6.77 -13.85 3.65
N MET A 114 6.37 -12.59 3.80
CA MET A 114 5.41 -11.94 2.90
C MET A 114 5.97 -11.81 1.48
N LEU A 115 7.24 -11.42 1.34
CA LEU A 115 7.90 -11.29 0.05
C LEU A 115 8.06 -12.64 -0.67
N SER A 116 8.16 -13.75 0.05
CA SER A 116 8.30 -15.08 -0.55
C SER A 116 6.97 -15.74 -0.90
N SER A 117 5.92 -15.55 -0.10
CA SER A 117 4.65 -16.28 -0.25
C SER A 117 3.48 -15.45 -0.77
N GLN A 118 3.48 -14.12 -0.58
CA GLN A 118 2.35 -13.24 -0.92
C GLN A 118 2.77 -12.04 -1.78
N ALA A 119 4.01 -11.98 -2.26
CA ALA A 119 4.53 -10.86 -3.02
C ALA A 119 3.64 -10.51 -4.23
N ALA A 120 3.16 -11.51 -4.95
CA ALA A 120 2.30 -11.30 -6.12
C ALA A 120 0.99 -10.56 -5.75
N ALA A 121 0.34 -10.92 -4.65
CA ALA A 121 -0.89 -10.28 -4.21
C ALA A 121 -0.66 -8.84 -3.71
N ILE A 122 0.46 -8.60 -3.01
CA ILE A 122 0.82 -7.27 -2.50
C ILE A 122 1.15 -6.31 -3.64
N ILE A 123 1.81 -6.80 -4.69
CA ILE A 123 2.25 -6.01 -5.84
C ILE A 123 1.10 -5.77 -6.84
N ALA A 124 0.15 -6.71 -6.95
CA ALA A 124 -0.89 -6.65 -7.98
C ALA A 124 -1.70 -5.35 -7.97
N LEU A 125 -2.21 -4.94 -6.81
CA LEU A 125 -3.06 -3.74 -6.72
C LEU A 125 -2.32 -2.46 -7.17
N PRO A 126 -1.15 -2.09 -6.64
CA PRO A 126 -0.43 -0.90 -7.07
C PRO A 126 0.10 -1.01 -8.50
N ARG A 127 0.49 -2.21 -8.96
CA ARG A 127 0.91 -2.46 -10.34
C ARG A 127 -0.24 -2.19 -11.31
N ASP A 128 -1.39 -2.79 -11.10
CA ASP A 128 -2.53 -2.67 -12.01
C ASP A 128 -3.06 -1.23 -12.05
N TYR A 129 -3.05 -0.55 -10.90
CA TYR A 129 -3.35 0.87 -10.82
C TYR A 129 -2.38 1.71 -11.67
N LEU A 130 -1.06 1.54 -11.47
CA LEU A 130 -0.04 2.29 -12.20
C LEU A 130 -0.05 1.96 -13.70
N ALA A 131 -0.21 0.67 -14.06
CA ALA A 131 -0.30 0.24 -15.44
C ALA A 131 -1.48 0.88 -16.17
N ALA A 132 -2.65 0.99 -15.52
CA ALA A 132 -3.81 1.66 -16.07
C ALA A 132 -3.56 3.17 -16.31
N HIS A 133 -2.78 3.83 -15.44
CA HIS A 133 -2.38 5.23 -15.62
C HIS A 133 -1.38 5.39 -16.76
N ILE A 134 -0.35 4.56 -16.83
CA ILE A 134 0.65 4.57 -17.91
C ILE A 134 -0.04 4.31 -19.26
N ALA A 135 -0.88 3.30 -19.38
CA ALA A 135 -1.56 2.94 -20.63
C ALA A 135 -2.46 4.06 -21.19
N ARG A 136 -3.00 4.94 -20.33
CA ARG A 136 -3.77 6.11 -20.78
C ARG A 136 -2.92 7.17 -21.47
N VAL A 137 -1.68 7.36 -21.02
CA VAL A 137 -0.77 8.41 -21.52
C VAL A 137 0.25 7.89 -22.53
N ARG A 138 0.53 6.59 -22.50
CA ARG A 138 1.47 5.89 -23.38
C ARG A 138 0.86 4.54 -23.83
N PRO A 139 -0.14 4.59 -24.72
CA PRO A 139 -0.78 3.36 -25.25
C PRO A 139 0.14 2.55 -26.17
N ASP A 140 1.29 3.09 -26.54
CA ASP A 140 2.29 2.50 -27.41
C ASP A 140 3.28 1.57 -26.69
N ILE A 141 3.31 1.56 -25.35
CA ILE A 141 4.20 0.70 -24.56
C ILE A 141 3.41 -0.38 -23.79
N ASP A 142 4.07 -1.49 -23.46
CA ASP A 142 3.53 -2.45 -22.52
C ASP A 142 3.66 -1.90 -21.08
N ALA A 143 2.55 -1.37 -20.57
CA ALA A 143 2.52 -0.70 -19.27
C ALA A 143 2.71 -1.66 -18.08
N GLN A 144 2.38 -2.95 -18.22
CA GLN A 144 2.44 -3.90 -17.10
C GLN A 144 3.85 -4.14 -16.57
N PRO A 145 4.87 -4.47 -17.40
CA PRO A 145 6.24 -4.65 -16.91
C PRO A 145 6.82 -3.37 -16.31
N VAL A 146 6.55 -2.21 -16.92
CA VAL A 146 7.04 -0.91 -16.42
C VAL A 146 6.45 -0.61 -15.05
N ALA A 147 5.14 -0.78 -14.88
CA ALA A 147 4.46 -0.60 -13.60
C ALA A 147 5.00 -1.57 -12.54
N GLU A 148 5.20 -2.84 -12.88
CA GLU A 148 5.75 -3.82 -11.95
C GLU A 148 7.16 -3.45 -11.48
N LEU A 149 8.04 -3.01 -12.38
CA LEU A 149 9.38 -2.55 -12.03
C LEU A 149 9.34 -1.37 -11.06
N ILE A 150 8.52 -0.35 -11.34
CA ILE A 150 8.39 0.82 -10.47
C ILE A 150 7.86 0.42 -9.08
N VAL A 151 6.84 -0.43 -9.02
CA VAL A 151 6.27 -0.89 -7.75
C VAL A 151 7.28 -1.71 -6.95
N ARG A 152 8.04 -2.59 -7.60
CA ARG A 152 9.10 -3.40 -6.94
C ARG A 152 10.23 -2.52 -6.42
N LEU A 153 10.68 -1.53 -7.20
CA LEU A 153 11.70 -0.56 -6.75
C LEU A 153 11.20 0.21 -5.53
N THR A 154 9.96 0.72 -5.57
CA THR A 154 9.34 1.44 -4.46
C THR A 154 9.31 0.56 -3.20
N ALA A 155 8.81 -0.67 -3.32
CA ALA A 155 8.75 -1.62 -2.21
C ALA A 155 10.15 -1.94 -1.68
N SER A 156 11.12 -2.19 -2.54
CA SER A 156 12.51 -2.50 -2.16
C SER A 156 13.12 -1.38 -1.31
N PHE A 157 13.02 -0.12 -1.74
CA PHE A 157 13.59 1.01 -0.99
C PHE A 157 12.86 1.31 0.31
N VAL A 158 11.57 1.01 0.41
CA VAL A 158 10.82 1.15 1.67
C VAL A 158 11.18 0.05 2.66
N LEU A 159 11.31 -1.19 2.16
CA LEU A 159 11.60 -2.35 3.00
C LEU A 159 13.09 -2.47 3.38
N LEU A 160 13.98 -1.95 2.53
CA LEU A 160 15.43 -1.96 2.70
C LEU A 160 15.96 -0.52 2.56
N PRO A 161 15.80 0.33 3.61
CA PRO A 161 16.08 1.76 3.53
C PRO A 161 17.58 2.10 3.43
N ASP A 162 18.45 1.16 3.81
CA ASP A 162 19.91 1.35 3.71
C ASP A 162 20.33 1.24 2.24
N SER A 163 20.60 2.39 1.61
CA SER A 163 20.91 2.50 0.20
C SER A 163 21.90 3.64 -0.05
N ALA A 164 22.74 3.50 -1.07
CA ALA A 164 23.55 4.59 -1.61
C ALA A 164 22.71 5.68 -2.28
N ILE A 165 21.48 5.35 -2.68
CA ILE A 165 20.52 6.28 -3.27
C ILE A 165 19.80 7.03 -2.15
N LYS A 166 19.86 8.36 -2.18
CA LYS A 166 19.18 9.20 -1.19
C LYS A 166 17.69 9.30 -1.49
N LEU A 167 16.83 8.85 -0.56
CA LEU A 167 15.37 8.89 -0.67
C LEU A 167 14.73 9.37 0.66
N LYS A 168 15.40 10.31 1.34
CA LYS A 168 14.99 10.76 2.68
C LYS A 168 13.97 11.89 2.64
N THR A 169 14.18 12.85 1.76
CA THR A 169 13.32 14.04 1.61
C THR A 169 12.38 13.91 0.42
N ALA A 170 11.33 14.74 0.40
CA ALA A 170 10.44 14.81 -0.77
C ALA A 170 11.20 15.19 -2.05
N GLU A 171 12.20 16.05 -1.93
CA GLU A 171 13.04 16.46 -3.07
C GLU A 171 13.92 15.31 -3.57
N ASP A 172 14.54 14.52 -2.68
CA ASP A 172 15.28 13.32 -3.07
C ASP A 172 14.40 12.37 -3.90
N LEU A 173 13.13 12.18 -3.48
CA LEU A 173 12.18 11.32 -4.19
C LEU A 173 11.86 11.85 -5.58
N ARG A 174 11.66 13.17 -5.72
CA ARG A 174 11.41 13.81 -7.02
C ARG A 174 12.61 13.71 -7.95
N VAL A 175 13.81 13.98 -7.44
CA VAL A 175 15.07 13.85 -8.21
C VAL A 175 15.25 12.41 -8.69
N PHE A 176 15.03 11.42 -7.82
CA PHE A 176 15.08 10.02 -8.19
C PHE A 176 14.04 9.68 -9.27
N ALA A 177 12.80 10.08 -9.09
CA ALA A 177 11.74 9.78 -10.05
C ALA A 177 12.04 10.39 -11.43
N ARG A 178 12.46 11.66 -11.49
CA ARG A 178 12.83 12.31 -12.75
C ARG A 178 14.01 11.63 -13.43
N GLY A 179 15.04 11.25 -12.68
CA GLY A 179 16.24 10.65 -13.23
C GLY A 179 16.10 9.21 -13.69
N TYR A 180 15.25 8.42 -13.01
CA TYR A 180 15.21 6.97 -13.22
C TYR A 180 13.83 6.44 -13.65
N LEU A 181 12.73 6.97 -13.11
CA LEU A 181 11.41 6.41 -13.40
C LEU A 181 10.74 7.05 -14.62
N VAL A 182 10.84 8.37 -14.76
CA VAL A 182 10.31 9.07 -15.94
C VAL A 182 10.87 8.48 -17.25
N PRO A 183 12.19 8.24 -17.40
CA PRO A 183 12.72 7.63 -18.61
C PRO A 183 12.20 6.24 -18.94
N MET A 184 11.70 5.48 -17.93
CA MET A 184 11.09 4.15 -18.16
C MET A 184 9.73 4.25 -18.84
N VAL A 185 9.07 5.41 -18.72
CA VAL A 185 7.74 5.64 -19.30
C VAL A 185 7.81 6.50 -20.55
N THR A 186 8.80 7.40 -20.68
CA THR A 186 8.87 8.40 -21.76
C THR A 186 9.77 8.01 -22.93
N ARG A 187 10.65 7.03 -22.76
CA ARG A 187 11.51 6.47 -23.82
C ARG A 187 10.88 5.26 -24.44
#